data_a849f96c73890cb1c6864d67cfb17c0d
#
_entry.id   a849f96c73890cb1c6864d67cfb17c0d
#
_cell.length_a   1.000
_cell.length_b   1.000
_cell.length_c   1.000
_cell.angle_alpha   90.00
_cell.angle_beta   90.00
_cell.angle_gamma   90.00
#
_symmetry.space_group_name_H-M   'P 1'
#
loop_
_entity.id
_entity.type
_entity.pdbx_description
1 polymer ?
#
loop_
_entity_poly.entity_id
_entity_poly.type
_entity_poly.pdbx_seq_one_letter_code
_entity_poly.pdbx_strand_id
1 'polypeptide(L)'
;FNDTFGHQTGDQVLRLVALAVKQNIKGQDMAFRYGGEEFGVLLPRTSLEQAVVVAEHIREAVFSKELVKRSTGENLGRITISIGVAEWHPGDGPAALVERADTCLYAAKHGGRNQVRWSRESPAEAKGIRVA
;
A
#
# COMPACT_ATOMS: atom_id res chain seq x y z
N PHE A 1 2.02 -6.96 -7.32
CA PHE A 1 2.92 -8.03 -7.79
C PHE A 1 2.27 -8.73 -8.95
N ASN A 2 3.01 -9.48 -9.67
CA ASN A 2 2.44 -10.30 -10.73
C ASN A 2 2.97 -11.74 -10.63
N ASP A 3 2.30 -12.65 -11.31
CA ASP A 3 2.61 -14.07 -11.23
C ASP A 3 3.84 -14.47 -12.06
N THR A 4 4.48 -13.51 -12.71
CA THR A 4 5.61 -13.77 -13.60
C THR A 4 6.78 -14.46 -12.90
N PHE A 5 6.93 -14.21 -11.59
CA PHE A 5 8.11 -14.64 -10.85
C PHE A 5 7.97 -15.99 -10.15
N GLY A 6 6.78 -16.56 -10.09
CA GLY A 6 6.53 -17.82 -9.38
C GLY A 6 6.45 -17.66 -7.86
N HIS A 7 6.17 -18.77 -7.17
CA HIS A 7 5.87 -18.73 -5.72
C HIS A 7 7.04 -18.31 -4.84
N GLN A 8 8.22 -18.83 -5.05
CA GLN A 8 9.38 -18.50 -4.22
C GLN A 8 9.75 -17.03 -4.35
N THR A 9 9.68 -16.51 -5.56
CA THR A 9 9.96 -15.11 -5.83
C THR A 9 8.84 -14.23 -5.29
N GLY A 10 7.59 -14.72 -5.36
CA GLY A 10 6.46 -14.04 -4.74
C GLY A 10 6.66 -13.86 -3.24
N ASP A 11 7.17 -14.90 -2.54
CA ASP A 11 7.46 -14.80 -1.11
C ASP A 11 8.56 -13.78 -0.83
N GLN A 12 9.58 -13.70 -1.69
CA GLN A 12 10.63 -12.69 -1.55
C GLN A 12 10.06 -11.27 -1.71
N VAL A 13 9.17 -11.08 -2.66
CA VAL A 13 8.48 -9.81 -2.88
C VAL A 13 7.68 -9.43 -1.66
N LEU A 14 6.88 -10.35 -1.12
CA LEU A 14 6.07 -10.10 0.07
C LEU A 14 6.94 -9.73 1.27
N ARG A 15 8.06 -10.40 1.46
CA ARG A 15 9.00 -10.08 2.55
C ARG A 15 9.61 -8.69 2.39
N LEU A 16 9.97 -8.33 1.17
CA LEU A 16 10.53 -7.03 0.87
C LEU A 16 9.53 -5.92 1.19
N VAL A 17 8.29 -6.10 0.78
CA VAL A 17 7.22 -5.13 1.06
C VAL A 17 6.96 -5.06 2.56
N ALA A 18 6.85 -6.21 3.23
CA ALA A 18 6.61 -6.25 4.67
C ALA A 18 7.72 -5.54 5.44
N LEU A 19 8.97 -5.72 5.04
CA LEU A 19 10.11 -5.07 5.66
C LEU A 19 10.05 -3.55 5.44
N ALA A 20 9.74 -3.10 4.24
CA ALA A 20 9.61 -1.68 3.94
C ALA A 20 8.51 -1.03 4.78
N VAL A 21 7.38 -1.71 4.92
CA VAL A 21 6.29 -1.24 5.79
C VAL A 21 6.78 -1.14 7.23
N LYS A 22 7.38 -2.22 7.74
CA LYS A 22 7.82 -2.28 9.14
C LYS A 22 8.84 -1.21 9.47
N GLN A 23 9.73 -0.89 8.55
CA GLN A 23 10.77 0.12 8.76
C GLN A 23 10.23 1.55 8.74
N ASN A 24 9.03 1.76 8.19
CA ASN A 24 8.45 3.09 8.03
C ASN A 24 7.27 3.36 8.96
N ILE A 25 6.93 2.42 9.83
CA ILE A 25 5.91 2.61 10.85
C ILE A 25 6.53 2.49 12.24
N LYS A 26 5.85 3.03 13.24
CA LYS A 26 6.39 3.05 14.60
C LYS A 26 5.27 3.20 15.63
N GLY A 27 5.63 2.96 16.90
CA GLY A 27 4.72 3.18 18.02
C GLY A 27 3.49 2.29 17.96
N GLN A 28 2.33 2.91 17.94
CA GLN A 28 1.04 2.22 17.90
C GLN A 28 0.58 1.86 16.49
N ASP A 29 1.37 2.22 15.49
CA ASP A 29 1.06 1.85 14.11
C ASP A 29 1.04 0.33 13.98
N MET A 30 0.14 -0.17 13.16
CA MET A 30 -0.06 -1.59 13.00
C MET A 30 -0.09 -1.97 11.53
N ALA A 31 0.71 -2.96 11.17
CA ALA A 31 0.68 -3.54 9.84
C ALA A 31 0.12 -4.95 9.92
N PHE A 32 -0.67 -5.33 8.94
CA PHE A 32 -1.24 -6.67 8.86
C PHE A 32 -1.40 -7.08 7.40
N ARG A 33 -1.42 -8.38 7.19
CA ARG A 33 -1.68 -8.92 5.87
C ARG A 33 -3.19 -9.01 5.68
N TYR A 34 -3.70 -8.26 4.72
CA TYR A 34 -5.14 -8.18 4.50
C TYR A 34 -5.67 -9.38 3.72
N GLY A 35 -4.85 -9.92 2.86
CA GLY A 35 -5.21 -11.09 2.06
C GLY A 35 -4.37 -11.15 0.81
N GLY A 36 -4.04 -12.36 0.34
CA GLY A 36 -3.27 -12.53 -0.87
C GLY A 36 -1.98 -11.72 -0.86
N GLU A 37 -1.92 -10.73 -1.72
CA GLU A 37 -0.75 -9.85 -1.89
C GLU A 37 -0.94 -8.49 -1.23
N GLU A 38 -2.03 -8.27 -0.50
CA GLU A 38 -2.36 -6.97 0.05
C GLU A 38 -1.97 -6.84 1.50
N PHE A 39 -1.43 -5.68 1.86
CA PHE A 39 -1.14 -5.30 3.22
C PHE A 39 -2.03 -4.15 3.64
N GLY A 40 -2.46 -4.17 4.90
CA GLY A 40 -3.11 -3.05 5.52
C GLY A 40 -2.19 -2.42 6.56
N VAL A 41 -2.31 -1.12 6.72
CA VAL A 41 -1.55 -0.37 7.72
C VAL A 41 -2.49 0.59 8.41
N LEU A 42 -2.53 0.53 9.74
CA LEU A 42 -3.28 1.47 10.55
C LEU A 42 -2.32 2.45 11.20
N LEU A 43 -2.60 3.72 11.04
CA LEU A 43 -1.76 4.81 11.58
C LEU A 43 -2.58 5.65 12.54
N PRO A 44 -2.71 5.21 13.82
CA PRO A 44 -3.48 5.98 14.80
C PRO A 44 -2.89 7.37 15.01
N ARG A 45 -3.76 8.34 15.26
CA ARG A 45 -3.37 9.74 15.57
C ARG A 45 -2.48 10.37 14.51
N THR A 46 -2.67 9.96 13.28
CA THR A 46 -1.88 10.44 12.15
C THR A 46 -2.80 11.18 11.20
N SER A 47 -2.40 12.37 10.80
CA SER A 47 -3.17 13.14 9.82
C SER A 47 -3.06 12.50 8.45
N LEU A 48 -4.00 12.83 7.56
CA LEU A 48 -3.94 12.33 6.20
C LEU A 48 -2.64 12.74 5.51
N GLU A 49 -2.20 13.98 5.71
CA GLU A 49 -0.95 14.47 5.12
C GLU A 49 0.25 13.65 5.58
N GLN A 50 0.32 13.33 6.86
CA GLN A 50 1.40 12.50 7.40
C GLN A 50 1.30 11.06 6.92
N ALA A 51 0.08 10.53 6.82
CA ALA A 51 -0.14 9.18 6.31
C ALA A 51 0.32 9.06 4.87
N VAL A 52 0.06 10.07 4.05
CA VAL A 52 0.53 10.09 2.66
C VAL A 52 2.06 10.12 2.60
N VAL A 53 2.70 10.87 3.48
CA VAL A 53 4.17 10.89 3.56
C VAL A 53 4.71 9.50 3.92
N VAL A 54 4.12 8.85 4.92
CA VAL A 54 4.51 7.49 5.30
C VAL A 54 4.33 6.54 4.12
N ALA A 55 3.20 6.63 3.41
CA ALA A 55 2.94 5.79 2.24
C ALA A 55 3.98 6.02 1.14
N GLU A 56 4.35 7.27 0.87
CA GLU A 56 5.40 7.58 -0.10
C GLU A 56 6.75 7.00 0.32
N HIS A 57 7.10 7.07 1.59
CA HIS A 57 8.34 6.47 2.09
C HIS A 57 8.34 4.96 1.89
N ILE A 58 7.20 4.29 2.14
CA ILE A 58 7.08 2.84 1.92
C ILE A 58 7.24 2.53 0.44
N ARG A 59 6.55 3.27 -0.43
CA ARG A 59 6.62 3.08 -1.88
C ARG A 59 8.06 3.23 -2.37
N GLU A 60 8.73 4.28 -1.96
CA GLU A 60 10.13 4.55 -2.34
C GLU A 60 11.07 3.49 -1.80
N ALA A 61 10.86 3.04 -0.57
CA ALA A 61 11.68 2.00 0.04
C ALA A 61 11.60 0.70 -0.74
N VAL A 62 10.40 0.32 -1.19
CA VAL A 62 10.23 -0.86 -2.04
C VAL A 62 10.93 -0.67 -3.37
N PHE A 63 10.70 0.46 -4.02
CA PHE A 63 11.27 0.73 -5.33
C PHE A 63 12.80 0.81 -5.31
N SER A 64 13.39 1.20 -4.18
CA SER A 64 14.83 1.33 -4.05
C SER A 64 15.58 -0.01 -4.03
N LYS A 65 14.88 -1.11 -3.79
CA LYS A 65 15.49 -2.43 -3.66
C LYS A 65 15.43 -3.18 -4.98
N GLU A 66 16.54 -3.78 -5.36
CA GLU A 66 16.57 -4.71 -6.48
C GLU A 66 16.18 -6.10 -6.00
N LEU A 67 15.33 -6.75 -6.76
CA LEU A 67 14.94 -8.11 -6.46
C LEU A 67 15.94 -9.07 -7.10
N VAL A 68 16.58 -9.89 -6.27
CA VAL A 68 17.55 -10.88 -6.73
C VAL A 68 16.98 -12.27 -6.47
N LYS A 69 16.94 -13.10 -7.50
CA LYS A 69 16.46 -14.46 -7.39
C LYS A 69 17.47 -15.28 -6.59
N ARG A 70 17.05 -15.82 -5.45
CA ARG A 70 17.95 -16.52 -4.53
C ARG A 70 18.60 -17.74 -5.13
N SER A 71 17.87 -18.50 -5.95
CA SER A 71 18.37 -19.74 -6.50
C SER A 71 19.47 -19.55 -7.55
N THR A 72 19.45 -18.43 -8.26
CA THR A 72 20.38 -18.20 -9.39
C THR A 72 21.23 -16.95 -9.25
N GLY A 73 20.89 -16.04 -8.32
CA GLY A 73 21.55 -14.75 -8.23
C GLY A 73 21.12 -13.76 -9.31
N GLU A 74 20.15 -14.15 -10.15
CA GLU A 74 19.67 -13.30 -11.23
C GLU A 74 18.99 -12.05 -10.68
N ASN A 75 19.36 -10.89 -11.20
CA ASN A 75 18.70 -9.63 -10.85
C ASN A 75 17.40 -9.53 -11.65
N LEU A 76 16.27 -9.49 -10.95
CA LEU A 76 14.94 -9.42 -11.54
C LEU A 76 14.42 -7.99 -11.65
N GLY A 77 15.25 -7.00 -11.31
CA GLY A 77 14.88 -5.60 -11.39
C GLY A 77 14.21 -5.09 -10.12
N ARG A 78 13.43 -4.06 -10.27
CA ARG A 78 12.76 -3.40 -9.14
C ARG A 78 11.29 -3.71 -9.14
N ILE A 79 10.72 -3.67 -7.94
CA ILE A 79 9.30 -3.88 -7.72
C ILE A 79 8.66 -2.54 -7.42
N THR A 80 7.42 -2.38 -7.83
CA THR A 80 6.62 -1.23 -7.44
C THR A 80 5.41 -1.68 -6.66
N ILE A 81 4.89 -0.79 -5.82
CA ILE A 81 3.63 -1.00 -5.15
C ILE A 81 2.74 0.21 -5.37
N SER A 82 1.45 -0.04 -5.33
CA SER A 82 0.43 0.99 -5.36
C SER A 82 -0.21 1.08 -3.98
N ILE A 83 -0.52 2.27 -3.52
CA ILE A 83 -1.03 2.47 -2.16
C ILE A 83 -2.24 3.38 -2.20
N GLY A 84 -3.30 2.97 -1.50
CA GLY A 84 -4.45 3.82 -1.24
C GLY A 84 -4.44 4.26 0.22
N VAL A 85 -4.71 5.52 0.47
CA VAL A 85 -4.73 6.09 1.82
C VAL A 85 -6.08 6.75 2.05
N ALA A 86 -6.67 6.50 3.21
CA ALA A 86 -7.93 7.12 3.59
C ALA A 86 -7.86 7.59 5.03
N GLU A 87 -8.58 8.66 5.31
CA GLU A 87 -8.69 9.22 6.66
C GLU A 87 -9.99 8.72 7.28
N TRP A 88 -9.90 8.35 8.56
CA TRP A 88 -11.09 8.00 9.34
C TRP A 88 -11.87 9.26 9.69
N HIS A 89 -13.18 9.19 9.57
CA HIS A 89 -14.09 10.26 9.96
C HIS A 89 -15.02 9.79 11.07
N PRO A 90 -15.43 10.69 11.98
CA PRO A 90 -16.40 10.34 13.00
C PRO A 90 -17.65 9.72 12.38
N GLY A 91 -18.07 8.59 12.93
CA GLY A 91 -19.19 7.83 12.39
C GLY A 91 -18.80 6.71 11.44
N ASP A 92 -17.54 6.67 10.98
CA ASP A 92 -17.08 5.57 10.15
C ASP A 92 -16.98 4.28 10.96
N GLY A 93 -17.51 3.21 10.41
CA GLY A 93 -17.12 1.87 10.85
C GLY A 93 -15.84 1.44 10.14
N PRO A 94 -15.25 0.31 10.58
CA PRO A 94 -14.04 -0.20 9.93
C PRO A 94 -14.23 -0.45 8.42
N ALA A 95 -15.39 -0.96 8.04
CA ALA A 95 -15.69 -1.26 6.64
C ALA A 95 -15.66 -0.01 5.77
N ALA A 96 -16.17 1.12 6.27
CA ALA A 96 -16.18 2.37 5.51
C ALA A 96 -14.76 2.89 5.25
N LEU A 97 -13.90 2.80 6.25
CA LEU A 97 -12.51 3.22 6.12
C LEU A 97 -11.75 2.35 5.12
N VAL A 98 -11.90 1.03 5.23
CA VAL A 98 -11.26 0.09 4.32
C VAL A 98 -11.77 0.30 2.89
N GLU A 99 -13.06 0.46 2.69
CA GLU A 99 -13.64 0.68 1.37
C GLU A 99 -13.09 1.95 0.73
N ARG A 100 -12.94 3.01 1.50
CA ARG A 100 -12.39 4.26 0.99
C ARG A 100 -10.92 4.11 0.60
N ALA A 101 -10.14 3.42 1.41
CA ALA A 101 -8.75 3.12 1.08
C ALA A 101 -8.65 2.23 -0.16
N ASP A 102 -9.53 1.23 -0.28
CA ASP A 102 -9.58 0.33 -1.45
C ASP A 102 -9.90 1.09 -2.73
N THR A 103 -10.81 2.05 -2.66
CA THR A 103 -11.14 2.90 -3.80
C THR A 103 -9.92 3.68 -4.28
N CYS A 104 -9.15 4.21 -3.34
CA CYS A 104 -7.92 4.92 -3.66
C CYS A 104 -6.85 3.97 -4.22
N LEU A 105 -6.75 2.77 -3.67
CA LEU A 105 -5.83 1.76 -4.18
C LEU A 105 -6.17 1.37 -5.62
N TYR A 106 -7.46 1.17 -5.89
CA TYR A 106 -7.93 0.90 -7.24
C TYR A 106 -7.53 2.02 -8.21
N ALA A 107 -7.74 3.27 -7.79
CA ALA A 107 -7.34 4.43 -8.59
C ALA A 107 -5.83 4.44 -8.85
N ALA A 108 -5.03 4.11 -7.84
CA ALA A 108 -3.57 4.03 -8.01
C ALA A 108 -3.17 2.96 -9.01
N LYS A 109 -3.78 1.78 -8.93
CA LYS A 109 -3.50 0.68 -9.85
C LYS A 109 -3.89 1.01 -11.29
N HIS A 110 -5.02 1.69 -11.47
CA HIS A 110 -5.52 2.04 -12.81
C HIS A 110 -4.93 3.34 -13.33
N GLY A 111 -4.33 4.14 -12.47
CA GLY A 111 -3.66 5.39 -12.86
C GLY A 111 -2.19 5.24 -13.24
N GLY A 112 -1.73 4.00 -13.42
CA GLY A 112 -0.35 3.76 -13.85
C GLY A 112 0.49 2.99 -12.83
N ARG A 113 -0.07 2.59 -11.72
CA ARG A 113 0.62 1.89 -10.63
C ARG A 113 1.77 2.74 -10.05
N ASN A 114 2.52 2.21 -9.14
CA ASN A 114 3.68 2.86 -8.54
C ASN A 114 3.38 4.29 -8.07
N GLN A 115 2.32 4.42 -7.29
CA GLN A 115 1.88 5.74 -6.81
C GLN A 115 1.01 5.59 -5.57
N VAL A 116 0.87 6.69 -4.85
CA VAL A 116 -0.02 6.82 -3.71
C VAL A 116 -1.21 7.68 -4.14
N ARG A 117 -2.42 7.19 -3.84
CA ARG A 117 -3.66 7.94 -4.03
C ARG A 117 -4.37 8.05 -2.70
N TRP A 118 -5.05 9.14 -2.48
CA TRP A 118 -5.74 9.37 -1.21
C TRP A 118 -7.01 10.15 -1.43
N SER A 119 -7.89 10.08 -0.41
CA SER A 119 -9.12 10.85 -0.39
C SER A 119 -9.41 11.30 1.02
N ARG A 120 -9.73 12.56 1.17
CA ARG A 120 -10.17 13.15 2.44
C ARG A 120 -11.67 13.04 2.62
N GLU A 121 -12.39 12.78 1.54
CA GLU A 121 -13.82 12.88 1.52
C GLU A 121 -14.52 11.73 2.22
N SER A 122 -15.67 12.02 2.82
CA SER A 122 -16.54 10.99 3.37
C SER A 122 -17.08 10.10 2.24
N PRO A 123 -17.59 8.89 2.55
CA PRO A 123 -18.17 8.03 1.52
C PRO A 123 -19.29 8.71 0.72
N ALA A 124 -20.08 9.57 1.36
CA ALA A 124 -21.15 10.29 0.67
C ALA A 124 -20.61 11.31 -0.33
N GLU A 125 -19.52 11.98 0.01
CA GLU A 125 -18.86 12.95 -0.86
C GLU A 125 -18.03 12.26 -1.94
N ALA A 126 -17.46 11.10 -1.62
CA ALA A 126 -16.62 10.35 -2.54
C ALA A 126 -17.39 9.82 -3.74
N LYS A 127 -18.71 9.80 -3.71
CA LYS A 127 -19.54 9.31 -4.83
C LYS A 127 -19.27 10.04 -6.14
N GLY A 128 -18.90 11.31 -6.08
CA GLY A 128 -18.60 12.10 -7.27
C GLY A 128 -17.20 11.94 -7.80
N ILE A 129 -16.33 11.19 -7.10
CA ILE A 129 -14.92 11.16 -7.40
C ILE A 129 -14.41 9.74 -7.66
N ARG A 130 -15.25 8.92 -8.21
CA ARG A 130 -14.78 7.61 -8.63
C ARG A 130 -14.01 7.77 -9.92
N VAL A 131 -12.74 7.99 -9.76
CA VAL A 131 -11.85 8.08 -10.89
C VAL A 131 -11.11 6.77 -10.99
N ALA A 132 -11.25 6.17 -12.11
CA ALA A 132 -10.51 4.97 -12.42
C ALA A 132 -9.04 5.28 -12.71
#